data_5f91c6444773f7f60bf9140752274ed8
#
_entry.id   5f91c6444773f7f60bf9140752274ed8
#
_cell.length_a   1.000
_cell.length_b   1.000
_cell.length_c   1.000
_cell.angle_alpha   90.00
_cell.angle_beta   90.00
_cell.angle_gamma   90.00
#
_symmetry.space_group_name_H-M   'P 1'
#
loop_
_entity.id
_entity.type
_entity.pdbx_description
1 polymer ?
#
loop_
_entity_poly.entity_id
_entity_poly.type
_entity_poly.pdbx_seq_one_letter_code
_entity_poly.pdbx_strand_id
1 'polypeptide(L)'
;ITTSTTFTDADGALIQVSDIKDGDFVKITTDGNGTAVQISLADMPGGPDGPQGGPENGAPGTDGPGGGAQSAPTSYSSVKEFTSDTEETGQSYISEGTDESAVLVSDGANVTLKDFTVNRTSEDSKGGDSSSFYGVGASVLATDGTVNLSGGTITSDADGAAGAFAYDKGTVNISDTTITTP
;
A
#
# COMPACT_ATOMS: atom_id res chain seq x y z
N ILE A 1 -0.80 -24.33 4.18
CA ILE A 1 -2.15 -24.94 4.10
C ILE A 1 -1.95 -26.45 3.95
N THR A 2 -2.65 -27.23 4.74
CA THR A 2 -2.66 -28.69 4.69
C THR A 2 -4.06 -29.20 4.38
N THR A 3 -4.21 -30.51 4.15
CA THR A 3 -5.53 -31.14 3.96
C THR A 3 -6.42 -31.05 5.20
N SER A 4 -5.84 -30.68 6.36
CA SER A 4 -6.57 -30.51 7.63
C SER A 4 -6.89 -29.05 7.94
N THR A 5 -6.53 -28.11 7.07
CA THR A 5 -6.87 -26.68 7.24
C THR A 5 -8.37 -26.48 6.99
N THR A 6 -9.08 -25.91 7.94
CA THR A 6 -10.51 -25.59 7.82
C THR A 6 -10.69 -24.16 7.30
N PHE A 7 -11.73 -23.96 6.49
CA PHE A 7 -12.12 -22.65 5.96
C PHE A 7 -13.49 -22.29 6.51
N THR A 8 -13.64 -21.07 7.01
CA THR A 8 -14.92 -20.60 7.56
C THR A 8 -15.24 -19.20 7.05
N ASP A 9 -16.53 -18.85 7.00
CA ASP A 9 -16.96 -17.47 6.83
C ASP A 9 -16.74 -16.66 8.12
N ALA A 10 -17.17 -15.39 8.12
CA ALA A 10 -17.06 -14.49 9.26
C ALA A 10 -17.88 -14.96 10.47
N ASP A 11 -18.98 -15.68 10.24
CA ASP A 11 -19.87 -16.23 11.28
C ASP A 11 -19.39 -17.61 11.80
N GLY A 12 -18.31 -18.14 11.21
CA GLY A 12 -17.72 -19.43 11.60
C GLY A 12 -18.33 -20.65 10.91
N ALA A 13 -19.22 -20.47 9.92
CA ALA A 13 -19.74 -21.56 9.12
C ALA A 13 -18.69 -22.07 8.12
N LEU A 14 -18.63 -23.41 7.91
CA LEU A 14 -17.67 -24.00 6.99
C LEU A 14 -17.93 -23.59 5.55
N ILE A 15 -16.89 -23.16 4.87
CA ILE A 15 -16.89 -22.79 3.45
C ILE A 15 -15.83 -23.57 2.68
N GLN A 16 -15.84 -23.47 1.36
CA GLN A 16 -14.79 -24.02 0.51
C GLN A 16 -13.70 -22.96 0.26
N VAL A 17 -12.48 -23.42 0.01
CA VAL A 17 -11.38 -22.52 -0.37
C VAL A 17 -11.71 -21.66 -1.59
N SER A 18 -12.54 -22.18 -2.51
CA SER A 18 -13.03 -21.46 -3.71
C SER A 18 -13.98 -20.30 -3.40
N ASP A 19 -14.51 -20.22 -2.19
CA ASP A 19 -15.41 -19.15 -1.77
C ASP A 19 -14.64 -17.90 -1.32
N ILE A 20 -13.33 -18.05 -1.03
CA ILE A 20 -12.42 -16.95 -0.75
C ILE A 20 -11.98 -16.34 -2.07
N LYS A 21 -12.19 -15.04 -2.24
CA LYS A 21 -11.88 -14.28 -3.45
C LYS A 21 -10.66 -13.40 -3.25
N ASP A 22 -10.10 -12.97 -4.38
CA ASP A 22 -9.05 -11.95 -4.38
C ASP A 22 -9.60 -10.64 -3.78
N GLY A 23 -8.90 -10.09 -2.80
CA GLY A 23 -9.34 -8.92 -2.06
C GLY A 23 -10.10 -9.19 -0.76
N ASP A 24 -10.42 -10.45 -0.43
CA ASP A 24 -11.04 -10.79 0.83
C ASP A 24 -10.06 -10.67 2.00
N PHE A 25 -10.53 -10.15 3.12
CA PHE A 25 -9.79 -10.19 4.37
C PHE A 25 -9.95 -11.56 5.02
N VAL A 26 -8.82 -12.13 5.43
CA VAL A 26 -8.82 -13.45 6.10
C VAL A 26 -8.02 -13.39 7.40
N LYS A 27 -8.54 -14.05 8.41
CA LYS A 27 -7.82 -14.34 9.65
C LYS A 27 -7.24 -15.74 9.56
N ILE A 28 -5.93 -15.85 9.75
CA ILE A 28 -5.22 -17.14 9.74
C ILE A 28 -4.87 -17.53 11.17
N THR A 29 -5.29 -18.70 11.59
CA THR A 29 -4.90 -19.32 12.85
C THR A 29 -3.88 -20.43 12.56
N THR A 30 -2.74 -20.41 13.24
CA THR A 30 -1.68 -21.40 13.08
C THR A 30 -1.53 -22.26 14.32
N ASP A 31 -1.01 -23.48 14.16
CA ASP A 31 -0.54 -24.31 15.25
C ASP A 31 0.82 -23.81 15.81
N GLY A 32 1.33 -24.47 16.85
CA GLY A 32 2.62 -24.13 17.45
C GLY A 32 3.84 -24.28 16.51
N ASN A 33 3.66 -24.85 15.32
CA ASN A 33 4.69 -25.05 14.31
C ASN A 33 4.54 -24.07 13.13
N GLY A 34 3.59 -23.13 13.19
CA GLY A 34 3.34 -22.17 12.13
C GLY A 34 2.51 -22.70 10.95
N THR A 35 1.91 -23.91 11.08
CA THR A 35 1.02 -24.44 10.04
C THR A 35 -0.38 -23.86 10.20
N ALA A 36 -0.98 -23.36 9.12
CA ALA A 36 -2.34 -22.84 9.14
C ALA A 36 -3.34 -23.99 9.43
N VAL A 37 -4.05 -23.90 10.54
CA VAL A 37 -5.09 -24.87 10.95
C VAL A 37 -6.50 -24.37 10.64
N GLN A 38 -6.68 -23.05 10.58
CA GLN A 38 -7.94 -22.43 10.19
C GLN A 38 -7.68 -21.13 9.41
N ILE A 39 -8.47 -20.91 8.37
CA ILE A 39 -8.54 -19.65 7.62
C ILE A 39 -10.01 -19.24 7.63
N SER A 40 -10.33 -18.10 8.22
CA SER A 40 -11.68 -17.55 8.26
C SER A 40 -11.76 -16.25 7.48
N LEU A 41 -12.83 -16.05 6.72
CA LEU A 41 -13.17 -14.71 6.23
C LEU A 41 -13.33 -13.80 7.44
N ALA A 42 -12.85 -12.58 7.31
CA ALA A 42 -12.96 -11.56 8.34
C ALA A 42 -13.61 -10.31 7.71
N ASP A 43 -14.46 -9.66 8.49
CA ASP A 43 -14.93 -8.34 8.11
C ASP A 43 -13.77 -7.36 8.07
N MET A 44 -13.82 -6.43 7.14
CA MET A 44 -12.81 -5.37 7.03
C MET A 44 -12.74 -4.64 8.38
N PRO A 45 -11.56 -4.48 9.00
CA PRO A 45 -11.45 -3.72 10.24
C PRO A 45 -11.98 -2.29 10.01
N GLY A 46 -13.14 -1.97 10.58
CA GLY A 46 -13.79 -0.66 10.42
C GLY A 46 -15.01 -0.62 9.51
N GLY A 47 -15.57 -1.77 9.07
CA GLY A 47 -16.89 -1.82 8.41
C GLY A 47 -18.03 -1.41 9.36
N PRO A 48 -19.23 -1.01 8.83
CA PRO A 48 -20.32 -0.43 9.59
C PRO A 48 -20.98 -1.34 10.65
N ASP A 49 -20.56 -2.60 10.76
CA ASP A 49 -21.14 -3.61 11.69
C ASP A 49 -20.18 -4.02 12.83
N GLY A 50 -19.36 -3.09 13.33
CA GLY A 50 -18.67 -3.29 14.61
C GLY A 50 -19.69 -3.38 15.75
N PRO A 51 -19.41 -4.14 16.86
CA PRO A 51 -20.41 -4.43 17.90
C PRO A 51 -20.94 -3.14 18.51
N GLN A 52 -22.22 -2.84 18.24
CA GLN A 52 -23.01 -1.86 18.96
C GLN A 52 -23.30 -2.41 20.36
N GLY A 53 -22.61 -1.88 21.35
CA GLY A 53 -22.86 -2.25 22.74
C GLY A 53 -22.12 -1.37 23.73
N GLY A 54 -22.53 -0.12 23.84
CA GLY A 54 -22.16 0.76 24.96
C GLY A 54 -23.32 1.71 25.28
N PRO A 55 -23.66 1.93 26.58
CA PRO A 55 -24.80 2.70 26.97
C PRO A 55 -24.69 4.18 26.64
N GLU A 56 -25.78 4.73 26.09
CA GLU A 56 -25.99 6.15 25.91
C GLU A 56 -25.82 6.91 27.23
N ASN A 57 -24.81 7.78 27.30
CA ASN A 57 -24.87 8.93 28.18
C ASN A 57 -24.09 10.09 27.56
N GLY A 58 -24.86 11.14 27.25
CA GLY A 58 -24.37 12.32 26.57
C GLY A 58 -23.33 13.11 27.36
N ALA A 59 -22.29 13.51 26.65
CA ALA A 59 -21.50 14.68 26.99
C ALA A 59 -21.03 15.35 25.68
N PRO A 60 -20.92 16.70 25.64
CA PRO A 60 -20.71 17.42 24.40
C PRO A 60 -19.26 17.34 23.89
N GLY A 61 -19.13 17.14 22.61
CA GLY A 61 -18.06 17.44 21.68
C GLY A 61 -16.63 17.56 22.21
N THR A 62 -15.84 16.58 21.85
CA THR A 62 -14.43 16.83 21.52
C THR A 62 -14.17 16.09 20.22
N ASP A 63 -13.74 16.85 19.20
CA ASP A 63 -13.27 16.33 17.94
C ASP A 63 -12.10 15.37 18.20
N GLY A 64 -12.40 14.07 18.34
CA GLY A 64 -11.40 13.03 18.22
C GLY A 64 -11.10 12.83 16.74
N PRO A 65 -9.85 12.56 16.33
CA PRO A 65 -9.56 12.20 14.95
C PRO A 65 -10.21 10.85 14.66
N GLY A 66 -11.44 10.88 14.19
CA GLY A 66 -12.11 9.74 13.60
C GLY A 66 -11.46 9.52 12.23
N GLY A 67 -10.44 8.67 12.17
CA GLY A 67 -9.90 8.17 10.92
C GLY A 67 -10.96 7.31 10.25
N GLY A 68 -11.83 7.90 9.44
CA GLY A 68 -12.64 7.16 8.48
C GLY A 68 -11.64 6.46 7.55
N ALA A 69 -11.80 5.15 7.36
CA ALA A 69 -11.00 4.41 6.39
C ALA A 69 -11.09 5.14 5.04
N GLN A 70 -9.97 5.70 4.60
CA GLN A 70 -9.92 6.39 3.32
C GLN A 70 -9.99 5.35 2.22
N SER A 71 -10.91 5.52 1.29
CA SER A 71 -10.97 4.69 0.10
C SER A 71 -9.69 4.83 -0.73
N ALA A 72 -9.31 3.78 -1.44
CA ALA A 72 -8.20 3.83 -2.38
C ALA A 72 -8.36 5.02 -3.34
N PRO A 73 -7.29 5.76 -3.63
CA PRO A 73 -7.35 6.87 -4.57
C PRO A 73 -7.70 6.36 -5.97
N THR A 74 -8.49 7.14 -6.70
CA THR A 74 -8.86 6.84 -8.09
C THR A 74 -7.80 7.29 -9.09
N SER A 75 -6.84 8.09 -8.65
CA SER A 75 -5.70 8.58 -9.44
C SER A 75 -4.57 9.02 -8.52
N TYR A 76 -3.37 9.00 -9.05
CA TYR A 76 -2.16 9.46 -8.36
C TYR A 76 -1.58 10.67 -9.08
N SER A 77 -0.98 11.60 -8.32
CA SER A 77 -0.19 12.70 -8.86
C SER A 77 1.25 12.26 -9.02
N SER A 78 1.88 12.58 -10.14
CA SER A 78 3.29 12.27 -10.38
C SER A 78 3.95 13.27 -11.33
N VAL A 79 5.25 13.46 -11.16
CA VAL A 79 6.08 14.26 -12.09
C VAL A 79 6.33 13.48 -13.37
N LYS A 80 6.65 12.21 -13.24
CA LYS A 80 6.88 11.31 -14.37
C LYS A 80 6.05 10.04 -14.22
N GLU A 81 5.17 9.81 -15.17
CA GLU A 81 4.42 8.56 -15.30
C GLU A 81 4.95 7.74 -16.46
N PHE A 82 5.12 6.44 -16.22
CA PHE A 82 5.48 5.44 -17.22
C PHE A 82 4.29 4.48 -17.40
N THR A 83 3.71 4.49 -18.59
CA THR A 83 2.59 3.63 -19.00
C THR A 83 2.98 2.61 -20.06
N SER A 84 4.26 2.50 -20.37
CA SER A 84 4.82 1.55 -21.34
C SER A 84 6.25 1.16 -20.95
N ASP A 85 6.68 0.02 -21.44
CA ASP A 85 8.04 -0.52 -21.20
C ASP A 85 9.11 0.51 -21.57
N THR A 86 9.97 0.81 -20.61
CA THR A 86 10.97 1.86 -20.75
C THR A 86 12.24 1.50 -19.99
N GLU A 87 13.39 1.81 -20.56
CA GLU A 87 14.68 1.76 -19.86
C GLU A 87 15.35 3.13 -19.92
N GLU A 88 15.67 3.69 -18.76
CA GLU A 88 16.39 4.97 -18.64
C GLU A 88 17.62 4.83 -17.73
N THR A 89 18.67 5.58 -18.03
CA THR A 89 19.92 5.58 -17.26
C THR A 89 20.34 7.01 -16.97
N GLY A 90 20.80 7.28 -15.74
CA GLY A 90 21.35 8.57 -15.34
C GLY A 90 20.32 9.69 -15.25
N GLN A 91 19.02 9.35 -15.15
CA GLN A 91 17.96 10.36 -15.09
C GLN A 91 17.75 10.87 -13.67
N SER A 92 17.22 12.09 -13.60
CA SER A 92 16.83 12.72 -12.33
C SER A 92 15.36 13.09 -12.35
N TYR A 93 14.63 12.73 -11.29
CA TYR A 93 13.22 13.02 -11.10
C TYR A 93 13.04 13.76 -9.78
N ILE A 94 12.49 14.96 -9.83
CA ILE A 94 12.31 15.83 -8.66
C ILE A 94 10.81 16.13 -8.52
N SER A 95 10.24 15.78 -7.36
CA SER A 95 8.87 16.12 -7.00
C SER A 95 8.85 17.18 -5.90
N GLU A 96 8.02 18.21 -6.09
CA GLU A 96 7.85 19.35 -5.19
C GLU A 96 6.38 19.49 -4.74
N GLY A 97 5.48 18.64 -5.25
CA GLY A 97 4.05 18.72 -4.98
C GLY A 97 3.62 17.93 -3.74
N THR A 98 2.55 18.40 -3.08
CA THR A 98 1.87 17.66 -2.01
C THR A 98 1.33 16.33 -2.55
N ASP A 99 1.58 15.23 -1.84
CA ASP A 99 1.12 13.88 -2.22
C ASP A 99 1.55 13.43 -3.64
N GLU A 100 2.56 14.07 -4.23
CA GLU A 100 3.03 13.81 -5.57
C GLU A 100 4.20 12.82 -5.57
N SER A 101 4.14 11.79 -6.41
CA SER A 101 5.26 10.88 -6.66
C SER A 101 6.25 11.47 -7.66
N ALA A 102 7.54 11.27 -7.48
CA ALA A 102 8.50 11.66 -8.51
C ALA A 102 8.41 10.72 -9.72
N VAL A 103 8.16 9.42 -9.47
CA VAL A 103 7.97 8.39 -10.49
C VAL A 103 6.74 7.57 -10.17
N LEU A 104 5.86 7.38 -11.17
CA LEU A 104 4.72 6.45 -11.15
C LEU A 104 4.87 5.45 -12.30
N VAL A 105 4.66 4.16 -12.01
CA VAL A 105 4.59 3.11 -13.03
C VAL A 105 3.21 2.47 -12.99
N SER A 106 2.50 2.51 -14.11
CA SER A 106 1.12 2.07 -14.27
C SER A 106 0.89 1.32 -15.59
N ASP A 107 -0.35 0.91 -15.87
CA ASP A 107 -0.80 0.31 -17.12
C ASP A 107 0.01 -0.94 -17.57
N GLY A 108 0.53 -1.72 -16.61
CA GLY A 108 1.28 -2.93 -16.90
C GLY A 108 2.71 -2.70 -17.41
N ALA A 109 3.21 -1.48 -17.38
CA ALA A 109 4.55 -1.14 -17.86
C ALA A 109 5.66 -1.87 -17.08
N ASN A 110 6.71 -2.28 -17.81
CA ASN A 110 7.96 -2.79 -17.23
C ASN A 110 9.06 -1.73 -17.40
N VAL A 111 9.41 -1.07 -16.32
CA VAL A 111 10.33 0.06 -16.33
C VAL A 111 11.65 -0.32 -15.65
N THR A 112 12.76 0.04 -16.25
CA THR A 112 14.10 -0.13 -15.66
C THR A 112 14.79 1.22 -15.56
N LEU A 113 15.13 1.63 -14.34
CA LEU A 113 15.89 2.84 -14.06
C LEU A 113 17.25 2.47 -13.48
N LYS A 114 18.32 2.94 -14.16
CA LYS A 114 19.71 2.69 -13.77
C LYS A 114 20.43 3.99 -13.45
N ASP A 115 21.28 3.97 -12.41
CA ASP A 115 22.11 5.13 -12.01
C ASP A 115 21.30 6.43 -11.89
N PHE A 116 20.10 6.32 -11.34
CA PHE A 116 19.10 7.37 -11.28
C PHE A 116 19.19 8.19 -9.97
N THR A 117 18.58 9.36 -9.99
CA THR A 117 18.34 10.17 -8.78
C THR A 117 16.86 10.51 -8.69
N VAL A 118 16.25 10.15 -7.58
CA VAL A 118 14.88 10.56 -7.21
C VAL A 118 14.99 11.45 -5.98
N ASN A 119 14.41 12.64 -6.06
CA ASN A 119 14.38 13.57 -4.94
C ASN A 119 12.96 14.12 -4.77
N ARG A 120 12.37 13.86 -3.62
CA ARG A 120 11.12 14.46 -3.20
C ARG A 120 11.41 15.51 -2.15
N THR A 121 11.33 16.79 -2.57
CA THR A 121 11.73 17.95 -1.76
C THR A 121 10.58 18.57 -0.97
N SER A 122 9.32 18.18 -1.26
CA SER A 122 8.17 18.67 -0.52
C SER A 122 8.06 17.95 0.82
N GLU A 123 8.00 18.70 1.89
CA GLU A 123 7.63 18.20 3.23
C GLU A 123 6.13 17.89 3.31
N ASP A 124 5.33 18.42 2.37
CA ASP A 124 3.89 18.29 2.35
C ASP A 124 3.45 16.88 1.95
N SER A 125 2.98 16.12 2.91
CA SER A 125 2.26 14.87 2.72
C SER A 125 1.05 14.87 3.63
N LYS A 126 -0.09 14.43 3.11
CA LYS A 126 -1.27 14.20 3.95
C LYS A 126 -1.05 13.02 4.90
N GLY A 127 -0.12 12.13 4.57
CA GLY A 127 0.22 10.98 5.39
C GLY A 127 -0.98 10.06 5.65
N GLY A 128 -0.96 9.39 6.80
CA GLY A 128 -2.05 8.54 7.26
C GLY A 128 -2.29 7.32 6.36
N ASP A 129 -3.56 6.91 6.28
CA ASP A 129 -3.97 5.71 5.54
C ASP A 129 -3.67 5.80 4.05
N SER A 130 -3.79 6.99 3.44
CA SER A 130 -3.51 7.20 2.02
C SER A 130 -2.05 6.88 1.68
N SER A 131 -1.11 7.32 2.48
CA SER A 131 0.32 7.03 2.28
C SER A 131 0.67 5.61 2.71
N SER A 132 0.12 5.14 3.84
CA SER A 132 0.50 3.85 4.42
C SER A 132 -0.06 2.64 3.67
N PHE A 133 -1.27 2.73 3.12
CA PHE A 133 -1.93 1.61 2.45
C PHE A 133 -1.97 1.73 0.93
N TYR A 134 -1.93 2.94 0.40
CA TYR A 134 -2.08 3.16 -1.03
C TYR A 134 -0.85 3.79 -1.68
N GLY A 135 0.17 4.14 -0.90
CA GLY A 135 1.43 4.70 -1.40
C GLY A 135 1.32 6.13 -1.95
N VAL A 136 0.26 6.87 -1.55
CA VAL A 136 0.12 8.28 -1.97
C VAL A 136 1.33 9.08 -1.49
N GLY A 137 1.95 9.79 -2.41
CA GLY A 137 3.15 10.59 -2.14
C GLY A 137 4.45 9.78 -2.01
N ALA A 138 4.45 8.48 -2.27
CA ALA A 138 5.70 7.72 -2.35
C ALA A 138 6.61 8.30 -3.44
N SER A 139 7.92 8.37 -3.18
CA SER A 139 8.85 8.94 -4.16
C SER A 139 8.87 8.13 -5.47
N VAL A 140 8.84 6.80 -5.37
CA VAL A 140 8.62 5.90 -6.50
C VAL A 140 7.43 5.01 -6.18
N LEU A 141 6.41 5.01 -7.03
CA LEU A 141 5.18 4.25 -6.88
C LEU A 141 4.95 3.34 -8.10
N ALA A 142 4.66 2.08 -7.86
CA ALA A 142 4.14 1.16 -8.88
C ALA A 142 2.73 0.72 -8.47
N THR A 143 1.72 0.98 -9.31
CA THR A 143 0.31 0.62 -9.05
C THR A 143 -0.18 -0.56 -9.88
N ASP A 144 0.21 -0.61 -11.15
CA ASP A 144 -0.05 -1.72 -12.07
C ASP A 144 1.11 -1.75 -13.07
N GLY A 145 2.16 -2.47 -12.74
CA GLY A 145 3.39 -2.54 -13.52
C GLY A 145 4.58 -2.91 -12.66
N THR A 146 5.74 -3.00 -13.28
CA THR A 146 7.00 -3.37 -12.62
C THR A 146 8.02 -2.27 -12.79
N VAL A 147 8.62 -1.82 -11.70
CA VAL A 147 9.81 -0.97 -11.75
C VAL A 147 11.03 -1.70 -11.20
N ASN A 148 12.10 -1.68 -11.96
CA ASN A 148 13.42 -2.23 -11.60
C ASN A 148 14.38 -1.07 -11.38
N LEU A 149 14.84 -0.90 -10.16
CA LEU A 149 15.71 0.18 -9.71
C LEU A 149 17.09 -0.36 -9.41
N SER A 150 18.14 0.23 -10.01
CA SER A 150 19.52 -0.19 -9.74
C SER A 150 20.53 0.96 -9.81
N GLY A 151 21.49 0.97 -8.88
CA GLY A 151 22.60 1.93 -8.86
C GLY A 151 22.21 3.38 -8.58
N GLY A 152 21.05 3.64 -8.00
CA GLY A 152 20.53 4.98 -7.83
C GLY A 152 20.40 5.44 -6.39
N THR A 153 19.83 6.65 -6.24
CA THR A 153 19.48 7.24 -4.95
C THR A 153 18.04 7.72 -4.93
N ILE A 154 17.36 7.49 -3.81
CA ILE A 154 16.04 8.03 -3.52
C ILE A 154 16.14 8.82 -2.22
N THR A 155 15.82 10.10 -2.27
CA THR A 155 15.73 10.96 -1.08
C THR A 155 14.33 11.53 -1.00
N SER A 156 13.74 11.51 0.20
CA SER A 156 12.43 12.08 0.46
C SER A 156 12.50 12.92 1.74
N ASP A 157 11.98 14.13 1.67
CA ASP A 157 11.80 15.01 2.83
C ASP A 157 10.35 14.96 3.35
N ALA A 158 9.50 14.14 2.74
CA ALA A 158 8.07 14.08 3.05
C ALA A 158 7.77 13.17 4.23
N ASP A 159 7.23 13.75 5.29
CA ASP A 159 6.77 13.03 6.48
C ASP A 159 5.68 11.99 6.12
N GLY A 160 5.87 10.75 6.57
CA GLY A 160 4.90 9.68 6.42
C GLY A 160 4.74 9.13 5.00
N ALA A 161 5.58 9.55 4.05
CA ALA A 161 5.61 9.01 2.70
C ALA A 161 6.76 7.99 2.53
N ALA A 162 6.51 6.96 1.72
CA ALA A 162 7.51 5.94 1.43
C ALA A 162 8.52 6.40 0.36
N GLY A 163 9.78 5.95 0.47
CA GLY A 163 10.77 6.14 -0.60
C GLY A 163 10.40 5.35 -1.86
N ALA A 164 9.91 4.11 -1.71
CA ALA A 164 9.39 3.29 -2.79
C ALA A 164 8.20 2.46 -2.30
N PHE A 165 7.16 2.32 -3.11
CA PHE A 165 5.93 1.63 -2.75
C PHE A 165 5.37 0.82 -3.94
N ALA A 166 4.90 -0.38 -3.66
CA ALA A 166 4.15 -1.21 -4.60
C ALA A 166 2.71 -1.34 -4.08
N TYR A 167 1.74 -0.98 -4.91
CA TYR A 167 0.32 -1.06 -4.59
C TYR A 167 -0.42 -1.87 -5.67
N ASP A 168 -1.49 -2.58 -5.26
CA ASP A 168 -2.33 -3.41 -6.12
C ASP A 168 -1.48 -4.46 -6.87
N LYS A 169 -1.36 -4.37 -8.18
CA LYS A 169 -0.55 -5.26 -9.02
C LYS A 169 0.87 -4.75 -9.27
N GLY A 170 1.23 -3.65 -8.62
CA GLY A 170 2.57 -3.06 -8.75
C GLY A 170 3.67 -3.97 -8.19
N THR A 171 4.83 -3.89 -8.80
CA THR A 171 6.05 -4.56 -8.33
C THR A 171 7.21 -3.59 -8.33
N VAL A 172 7.96 -3.55 -7.23
CA VAL A 172 9.18 -2.75 -7.11
C VAL A 172 10.34 -3.67 -6.79
N ASN A 173 11.32 -3.74 -7.69
CA ASN A 173 12.57 -4.47 -7.50
C ASN A 173 13.69 -3.46 -7.29
N ILE A 174 14.47 -3.62 -6.22
CA ILE A 174 15.52 -2.67 -5.84
C ILE A 174 16.85 -3.41 -5.67
N SER A 175 17.89 -2.92 -6.30
CA SER A 175 19.28 -3.39 -6.13
C SER A 175 20.24 -2.19 -6.13
N ASP A 176 21.31 -2.28 -5.36
CA ASP A 176 22.40 -1.28 -5.34
C ASP A 176 21.91 0.17 -5.25
N THR A 177 20.82 0.40 -4.52
CA THR A 177 20.13 1.69 -4.42
C THR A 177 20.10 2.16 -2.96
N THR A 178 20.41 3.43 -2.74
CA THR A 178 20.30 4.05 -1.41
C THR A 178 18.97 4.78 -1.29
N ILE A 179 18.23 4.50 -0.21
CA ILE A 179 16.97 5.19 0.11
C ILE A 179 17.13 5.91 1.43
N THR A 180 16.83 7.21 1.45
CA THR A 180 16.84 8.07 2.62
C THR A 180 15.47 8.73 2.77
N THR A 181 14.84 8.55 3.93
CA THR A 181 13.58 9.19 4.33
C THR A 181 13.75 9.83 5.69
N PRO A 182 12.89 10.79 6.11
CA PRO A 182 12.93 11.41 7.44
C PRO A 182 12.85 10.40 8.57
#